data_cf5ca1137a0fbf8d8d3ab3a37fd0bdae
#
_entry.id   cf5ca1137a0fbf8d8d3ab3a37fd0bdae
#
_cell.length_a   1.000
_cell.length_b   1.000
_cell.length_c   1.000
_cell.angle_alpha   90.00
_cell.angle_beta   90.00
_cell.angle_gamma   90.00
#
_symmetry.space_group_name_H-M   'P 1'
#
loop_
_entity.id
_entity.type
_entity.pdbx_description
1 polymer ?
#
loop_
_entity_poly.entity_id
_entity_poly.type
_entity_poly.pdbx_seq_one_letter_code
_entity_poly.pdbx_strand_id
1 'polypeptide(L)'
;MKVAVIGAGVMGLATGWALRRRGIESVVYEQFEIGTPRGSSHGRSRIFRLAYAEDHYVRLAQQSLGLWRELEAETGETVLELPGLVEIVRTLEESTAHTLERCGVAWERLDREEAERRYPIRVPEGMFVVVQPEAGIARADNALRAFARDLEVREHTRVRPDEVDADAVVVTAGSWVNELLDEPLPVKTTRETLCYFRLDGNRPIPSVVSFKAGGHTHEMYSLHDPVFGLKVGAHHAGQEVDPNVPGDPQPELIERITAWANATYRLDDPEPAAADTCMYTTTADETFILERRGRIVIGSPCSGHGFKFAPAIGERLAELAFA
;
A
#
# COMPACT_ATOMS: atom_id res chain seq x y z
N MET A 1 -16.58 -26.70 0.12
CA MET A 1 -16.32 -25.72 -0.92
C MET A 1 -14.81 -25.52 -0.98
N LYS A 2 -14.26 -25.57 -2.17
CA LYS A 2 -12.84 -25.38 -2.44
C LYS A 2 -12.65 -24.06 -3.20
N VAL A 3 -11.73 -23.23 -2.77
CA VAL A 3 -11.44 -21.92 -3.39
C VAL A 3 -10.00 -21.90 -3.92
N ALA A 4 -9.83 -21.46 -5.17
CA ALA A 4 -8.53 -21.16 -5.72
C ALA A 4 -8.30 -19.63 -5.67
N VAL A 5 -7.11 -19.20 -5.22
CA VAL A 5 -6.70 -17.80 -5.25
C VAL A 5 -5.54 -17.68 -6.24
N ILE A 6 -5.64 -16.79 -7.22
CA ILE A 6 -4.60 -16.57 -8.23
C ILE A 6 -3.89 -15.24 -7.97
N GLY A 7 -2.61 -15.34 -7.62
CA GLY A 7 -1.72 -14.24 -7.23
C GLY A 7 -1.48 -14.23 -5.72
N ALA A 8 -0.22 -14.48 -5.28
CA ALA A 8 0.23 -14.43 -3.89
C ALA A 8 0.83 -13.06 -3.51
N GLY A 9 0.32 -11.99 -4.10
CA GLY A 9 0.49 -10.64 -3.58
C GLY A 9 -0.26 -10.47 -2.26
N VAL A 10 -0.12 -9.29 -1.63
CA VAL A 10 -0.74 -9.03 -0.32
C VAL A 10 -2.26 -9.30 -0.31
N MET A 11 -2.96 -9.04 -1.42
CA MET A 11 -4.41 -9.25 -1.50
C MET A 11 -4.79 -10.73 -1.55
N GLY A 12 -4.06 -11.53 -2.33
CA GLY A 12 -4.31 -12.96 -2.41
C GLY A 12 -3.97 -13.69 -1.12
N LEU A 13 -2.84 -13.35 -0.49
CA LEU A 13 -2.46 -13.91 0.80
C LEU A 13 -3.44 -13.52 1.91
N ALA A 14 -3.90 -12.25 1.94
CA ALA A 14 -4.93 -11.79 2.88
C ALA A 14 -6.27 -12.52 2.65
N THR A 15 -6.63 -12.77 1.39
CA THR A 15 -7.83 -13.56 1.05
C THR A 15 -7.69 -15.01 1.53
N GLY A 16 -6.54 -15.64 1.29
CA GLY A 16 -6.24 -16.98 1.79
C GLY A 16 -6.34 -17.07 3.33
N TRP A 17 -5.78 -16.09 4.04
CA TRP A 17 -5.89 -15.97 5.49
C TRP A 17 -7.36 -15.83 5.95
N ALA A 18 -8.15 -14.98 5.29
CA ALA A 18 -9.57 -14.82 5.59
C ALA A 18 -10.39 -16.11 5.33
N LEU A 19 -10.09 -16.86 4.27
CA LEU A 19 -10.69 -18.15 3.97
C LEU A 19 -10.32 -19.20 5.02
N ARG A 20 -9.05 -19.31 5.39
CA ARG A 20 -8.57 -20.22 6.44
C ARG A 20 -9.27 -19.97 7.77
N ARG A 21 -9.43 -18.71 8.19
CA ARG A 21 -10.15 -18.33 9.42
C ARG A 21 -11.61 -18.77 9.41
N ARG A 22 -12.20 -18.93 8.22
CA ARG A 22 -13.56 -19.47 8.03
C ARG A 22 -13.62 -21.00 7.91
N GLY A 23 -12.47 -21.67 8.03
CA GLY A 23 -12.36 -23.13 7.87
C GLY A 23 -12.56 -23.60 6.43
N ILE A 24 -12.25 -22.75 5.44
CA ILE A 24 -12.44 -23.05 4.02
C ILE A 24 -11.14 -23.49 3.41
N GLU A 25 -11.20 -24.62 2.71
CA GLU A 25 -10.07 -25.15 1.95
C GLU A 25 -9.75 -24.21 0.78
N SER A 26 -8.51 -23.72 0.72
CA SER A 26 -8.05 -22.87 -0.36
C SER A 26 -6.61 -23.16 -0.74
N VAL A 27 -6.29 -22.96 -2.02
CA VAL A 27 -4.94 -23.03 -2.58
C VAL A 27 -4.64 -21.70 -3.24
N VAL A 28 -3.48 -21.09 -2.91
CA VAL A 28 -2.99 -19.87 -3.53
C VAL A 28 -1.96 -20.23 -4.59
N TYR A 29 -2.13 -19.74 -5.81
CA TYR A 29 -1.21 -19.94 -6.94
C TYR A 29 -0.44 -18.65 -7.22
N GLU A 30 0.86 -18.76 -7.38
CA GLU A 30 1.75 -17.63 -7.71
C GLU A 30 2.64 -18.01 -8.90
N GLN A 31 2.66 -17.16 -9.92
CA GLN A 31 3.51 -17.42 -11.11
C GLN A 31 5.01 -17.21 -10.83
N PHE A 32 5.35 -16.46 -9.79
CA PHE A 32 6.71 -16.21 -9.33
C PHE A 32 6.91 -16.78 -7.91
N GLU A 33 7.65 -16.06 -7.08
CA GLU A 33 7.79 -16.29 -5.63
C GLU A 33 7.05 -15.22 -4.83
N ILE A 34 6.69 -15.54 -3.59
CA ILE A 34 6.13 -14.54 -2.65
C ILE A 34 7.15 -13.42 -2.42
N GLY A 35 6.69 -12.17 -2.55
CA GLY A 35 7.55 -11.01 -2.38
C GLY A 35 8.43 -10.70 -3.60
N THR A 36 8.14 -11.29 -4.76
CA THR A 36 8.83 -11.00 -6.03
C THR A 36 8.91 -9.49 -6.29
N PRO A 37 10.07 -8.96 -6.74
CA PRO A 37 10.21 -7.54 -7.07
C PRO A 37 9.43 -7.12 -8.32
N ARG A 38 8.86 -8.09 -9.05
CA ARG A 38 8.04 -7.83 -10.25
C ARG A 38 6.67 -7.24 -9.94
N GLY A 39 6.13 -7.53 -8.73
CA GLY A 39 4.78 -7.10 -8.32
C GLY A 39 4.76 -5.76 -7.59
N SER A 40 3.64 -5.53 -6.90
CA SER A 40 3.39 -4.31 -6.10
C SER A 40 3.58 -4.53 -4.60
N SER A 41 3.74 -5.77 -4.14
CA SER A 41 3.71 -6.12 -2.70
C SER A 41 5.09 -6.27 -2.07
N HIS A 42 6.16 -6.27 -2.87
CA HIS A 42 7.56 -6.44 -2.42
C HIS A 42 8.07 -5.25 -1.60
N GLY A 43 9.26 -5.43 -1.02
CA GLY A 43 9.96 -4.40 -0.25
C GLY A 43 9.61 -4.41 1.23
N ARG A 44 10.14 -3.42 1.99
CA ARG A 44 10.14 -3.47 3.46
C ARG A 44 9.02 -2.69 4.12
N SER A 45 8.52 -1.63 3.47
CA SER A 45 7.54 -0.75 4.10
C SER A 45 6.49 -0.21 3.12
N ARG A 46 5.28 0.02 3.64
CA ARG A 46 4.14 0.70 3.00
C ARG A 46 3.52 1.65 3.99
N ILE A 47 2.98 2.78 3.54
CA ILE A 47 2.26 3.70 4.43
C ILE A 47 1.00 3.00 4.96
N PHE A 48 0.84 3.01 6.28
CA PHE A 48 -0.43 2.77 6.95
C PHE A 48 -0.99 4.10 7.44
N ARG A 49 -2.21 4.45 7.08
CA ARG A 49 -2.88 5.68 7.48
C ARG A 49 -4.40 5.53 7.46
N LEU A 50 -5.07 6.29 8.33
CA LEU A 50 -6.51 6.49 8.33
C LEU A 50 -6.90 7.79 7.59
N ALA A 51 -5.93 8.64 7.31
CA ALA A 51 -6.08 9.94 6.67
C ALA A 51 -6.49 9.82 5.20
N TYR A 52 -7.79 9.99 4.92
CA TYR A 52 -8.42 9.98 3.60
C TYR A 52 -9.48 11.09 3.51
N ALA A 53 -9.73 11.59 2.30
CA ALA A 53 -10.78 12.58 2.05
C ALA A 53 -12.19 11.96 2.14
N GLU A 54 -12.31 10.67 1.84
CA GLU A 54 -13.58 9.94 1.79
C GLU A 54 -13.78 9.09 3.05
N ASP A 55 -14.93 9.27 3.72
CA ASP A 55 -15.29 8.56 4.95
C ASP A 55 -15.19 7.02 4.81
N HIS A 56 -15.56 6.48 3.65
CA HIS A 56 -15.54 5.03 3.45
C HIS A 56 -14.12 4.44 3.50
N TYR A 57 -13.09 5.15 3.01
CA TYR A 57 -11.70 4.72 3.12
C TYR A 57 -11.18 4.85 4.55
N VAL A 58 -11.60 5.89 5.30
CA VAL A 58 -11.27 5.99 6.74
C VAL A 58 -11.81 4.78 7.49
N ARG A 59 -13.11 4.44 7.29
CA ARG A 59 -13.73 3.28 7.93
C ARG A 59 -13.10 1.95 7.52
N LEU A 60 -12.75 1.79 6.24
CA LEU A 60 -12.05 0.61 5.76
C LEU A 60 -10.66 0.48 6.39
N ALA A 61 -9.95 1.60 6.59
CA ALA A 61 -8.65 1.62 7.26
C ALA A 61 -8.78 1.30 8.75
N GLN A 62 -9.83 1.79 9.43
CA GLN A 62 -10.13 1.42 10.83
C GLN A 62 -10.42 -0.08 10.97
N GLN A 63 -11.22 -0.66 10.07
CA GLN A 63 -11.45 -2.10 10.03
C GLN A 63 -10.13 -2.87 9.81
N SER A 64 -9.33 -2.41 8.84
CA SER A 64 -8.04 -3.02 8.54
C SER A 64 -7.07 -2.95 9.73
N LEU A 65 -7.07 -1.85 10.50
CA LEU A 65 -6.24 -1.71 11.70
C LEU A 65 -6.52 -2.84 12.71
N GLY A 66 -7.80 -3.10 12.99
CA GLY A 66 -8.20 -4.20 13.87
C GLY A 66 -7.70 -5.55 13.37
N LEU A 67 -7.92 -5.83 12.08
CA LEU A 67 -7.53 -7.08 11.45
C LEU A 67 -5.99 -7.25 11.34
N TRP A 68 -5.24 -6.17 11.14
CA TRP A 68 -3.77 -6.21 11.21
C TRP A 68 -3.30 -6.61 12.61
N ARG A 69 -3.92 -6.08 13.68
CA ARG A 69 -3.60 -6.45 15.07
C ARG A 69 -3.98 -7.90 15.38
N GLU A 70 -5.07 -8.41 14.81
CA GLU A 70 -5.42 -9.83 14.90
C GLU A 70 -4.36 -10.72 14.22
N LEU A 71 -3.91 -10.34 13.03
CA LEU A 71 -2.83 -11.06 12.32
C LEU A 71 -1.52 -11.07 13.11
N GLU A 72 -1.13 -9.94 13.70
CA GLU A 72 0.05 -9.83 14.57
C GLU A 72 -0.08 -10.75 15.78
N ALA A 73 -1.25 -10.77 16.43
CA ALA A 73 -1.50 -11.63 17.59
C ALA A 73 -1.47 -13.13 17.23
N GLU A 74 -2.02 -13.52 16.07
CA GLU A 74 -2.01 -14.90 15.59
C GLU A 74 -0.59 -15.39 15.24
N THR A 75 0.22 -14.53 14.65
CA THR A 75 1.49 -14.94 14.04
C THR A 75 2.73 -14.59 14.88
N GLY A 76 2.64 -13.61 15.77
CA GLY A 76 3.77 -13.05 16.50
C GLY A 76 4.66 -12.12 15.65
N GLU A 77 4.31 -11.89 14.36
CA GLU A 77 5.03 -10.96 13.49
C GLU A 77 4.64 -9.53 13.80
N THR A 78 5.59 -8.61 13.88
CA THR A 78 5.29 -7.18 13.94
C THR A 78 5.07 -6.66 12.53
N VAL A 79 3.84 -6.23 12.22
CA VAL A 79 3.46 -5.69 10.91
C VAL A 79 3.32 -4.18 10.96
N LEU A 80 2.65 -3.62 11.97
CA LEU A 80 2.39 -2.19 12.06
C LEU A 80 3.35 -1.49 13.02
N GLU A 81 4.07 -0.50 12.51
CA GLU A 81 4.84 0.47 13.29
C GLU A 81 4.21 1.85 13.07
N LEU A 82 3.65 2.45 14.15
CA LEU A 82 2.78 3.62 14.07
C LEU A 82 3.40 4.87 14.73
N PRO A 83 4.49 5.43 14.19
CA PRO A 83 5.08 6.68 14.69
C PRO A 83 4.30 7.94 14.26
N GLY A 84 3.25 7.79 13.49
CA GLY A 84 2.38 8.85 12.98
C GLY A 84 2.42 9.05 11.48
N LEU A 85 1.53 9.93 11.01
CA LEU A 85 1.54 10.54 9.66
C LEU A 85 1.48 12.05 9.81
N VAL A 86 2.22 12.75 8.98
CA VAL A 86 2.27 14.21 8.90
C VAL A 86 1.80 14.64 7.51
N GLU A 87 0.75 15.46 7.45
CA GLU A 87 0.29 16.15 6.24
C GLU A 87 0.79 17.58 6.28
N ILE A 88 1.62 18.00 5.31
CA ILE A 88 2.09 19.37 5.18
C ILE A 88 1.09 20.14 4.31
N VAL A 89 0.40 21.12 4.88
CA VAL A 89 -0.72 21.83 4.25
C VAL A 89 -0.69 23.34 4.50
N ARG A 90 -1.41 24.10 3.66
CA ARG A 90 -1.60 25.55 3.85
C ARG A 90 -2.87 25.88 4.62
N THR A 91 -3.92 25.08 4.37
CA THR A 91 -5.23 25.27 5.01
C THR A 91 -5.75 23.92 5.50
N LEU A 92 -6.72 23.93 6.43
CA LEU A 92 -7.33 22.69 6.92
C LEU A 92 -8.16 21.99 5.84
N GLU A 93 -8.71 22.74 4.89
CA GLU A 93 -9.49 22.20 3.76
C GLU A 93 -8.60 21.35 2.80
N GLU A 94 -7.29 21.64 2.76
CA GLU A 94 -6.32 20.82 2.01
C GLU A 94 -5.95 19.54 2.74
N SER A 95 -6.34 19.39 4.03
CA SER A 95 -6.01 18.23 4.86
C SER A 95 -7.17 17.24 4.96
N THR A 96 -6.90 16.10 5.55
CA THR A 96 -7.94 15.11 5.87
C THR A 96 -8.59 15.34 7.24
N ALA A 97 -8.23 16.40 7.97
CA ALA A 97 -8.67 16.67 9.35
C ALA A 97 -10.18 16.58 9.56
N HIS A 98 -10.98 17.20 8.68
CA HIS A 98 -12.45 17.17 8.80
C HIS A 98 -13.04 15.78 8.64
N THR A 99 -12.45 14.95 7.76
CA THR A 99 -12.90 13.57 7.57
C THR A 99 -12.50 12.69 8.75
N LEU A 100 -11.28 12.87 9.26
CA LEU A 100 -10.83 12.19 10.47
C LEU A 100 -11.75 12.50 11.66
N GLU A 101 -12.10 13.77 11.86
CA GLU A 101 -13.02 14.20 12.92
C GLU A 101 -14.40 13.56 12.78
N ARG A 102 -15.00 13.59 11.58
CA ARG A 102 -16.31 12.93 11.31
C ARG A 102 -16.28 11.42 11.58
N CYS A 103 -15.13 10.78 11.36
CA CYS A 103 -14.93 9.34 11.59
C CYS A 103 -14.42 8.99 12.98
N GLY A 104 -14.27 9.98 13.88
CA GLY A 104 -13.83 9.77 15.25
C GLY A 104 -12.35 9.39 15.38
N VAL A 105 -11.52 9.78 14.42
CA VAL A 105 -10.07 9.54 14.41
C VAL A 105 -9.34 10.74 15.00
N ALA A 106 -8.44 10.49 15.93
CA ALA A 106 -7.62 11.53 16.54
C ALA A 106 -6.67 12.17 15.55
N TRP A 107 -6.58 13.48 15.58
CA TRP A 107 -5.61 14.27 14.85
C TRP A 107 -5.21 15.51 15.64
N GLU A 108 -4.06 16.12 15.32
CA GLU A 108 -3.63 17.39 15.90
C GLU A 108 -3.07 18.33 14.84
N ARG A 109 -3.21 19.63 15.06
CA ARG A 109 -2.56 20.67 14.25
C ARG A 109 -1.33 21.16 14.99
N LEU A 110 -0.18 21.16 14.30
CA LEU A 110 1.04 21.77 14.81
C LEU A 110 1.45 22.91 13.88
N ASP A 111 1.91 24.01 14.46
CA ASP A 111 2.60 25.04 13.69
C ASP A 111 3.98 24.54 13.20
N ARG A 112 4.59 25.35 12.33
CA ARG A 112 5.88 25.03 11.73
C ARG A 112 6.97 24.74 12.77
N GLU A 113 7.09 25.59 13.79
CA GLU A 113 8.17 25.51 14.79
C GLU A 113 8.02 24.24 15.63
N GLU A 114 6.81 23.93 16.05
CA GLU A 114 6.52 22.73 16.82
C GLU A 114 6.75 21.46 16.00
N ALA A 115 6.33 21.46 14.72
CA ALA A 115 6.53 20.33 13.83
C ALA A 115 8.01 20.04 13.58
N GLU A 116 8.82 21.08 13.29
CA GLU A 116 10.27 20.99 13.08
C GLU A 116 11.06 20.62 14.35
N ARG A 117 10.48 20.87 15.53
CA ARG A 117 11.05 20.44 16.80
C ARG A 117 10.77 18.96 17.09
N ARG A 118 9.57 18.46 16.75
CA ARG A 118 9.15 17.07 17.02
C ARG A 118 9.68 16.08 16.00
N TYR A 119 9.78 16.51 14.75
CA TYR A 119 10.08 15.63 13.60
C TYR A 119 11.29 16.13 12.83
N PRO A 120 12.07 15.25 12.19
CA PRO A 120 13.25 15.62 11.41
C PRO A 120 12.87 16.21 10.03
N ILE A 121 11.87 17.07 9.97
CA ILE A 121 11.35 17.67 8.75
C ILE A 121 11.53 19.18 8.75
N ARG A 122 11.42 19.76 7.56
CA ARG A 122 11.27 21.20 7.33
C ARG A 122 9.88 21.48 6.81
N VAL A 123 9.19 22.42 7.40
CA VAL A 123 7.88 22.88 6.94
C VAL A 123 8.03 24.18 6.19
N PRO A 124 7.56 24.31 4.94
CA PRO A 124 7.65 25.56 4.19
C PRO A 124 6.98 26.73 4.91
N GLU A 125 7.45 27.95 4.64
CA GLU A 125 6.87 29.18 5.20
C GLU A 125 5.39 29.31 4.83
N GLY A 126 4.58 29.72 5.79
CA GLY A 126 3.12 29.86 5.62
C GLY A 126 2.35 28.53 5.60
N MET A 127 3.04 27.42 5.86
CA MET A 127 2.40 26.11 6.03
C MET A 127 2.41 25.64 7.50
N PHE A 128 1.57 24.71 7.80
CA PHE A 128 1.52 23.99 9.07
C PHE A 128 1.34 22.49 8.81
N VAL A 129 1.26 21.68 9.83
CA VAL A 129 1.05 20.25 9.66
C VAL A 129 -0.21 19.76 10.39
N VAL A 130 -0.88 18.79 9.79
CA VAL A 130 -1.89 17.96 10.43
C VAL A 130 -1.24 16.61 10.71
N VAL A 131 -1.31 16.17 11.96
CA VAL A 131 -0.71 14.92 12.41
C VAL A 131 -1.81 13.94 12.75
N GLN A 132 -1.71 12.73 12.20
CA GLN A 132 -2.54 11.58 12.59
C GLN A 132 -1.64 10.63 13.39
N PRO A 133 -1.83 10.48 14.72
CA PRO A 133 -0.96 9.66 15.56
C PRO A 133 -1.03 8.17 15.25
N GLU A 134 -2.22 7.65 14.96
CA GLU A 134 -2.47 6.22 14.70
C GLU A 134 -2.20 5.86 13.23
N ALA A 135 -1.01 6.24 12.74
CA ALA A 135 -0.51 6.02 11.39
C ALA A 135 1.00 5.74 11.41
N GLY A 136 1.55 5.38 10.27
CA GLY A 136 2.98 5.08 10.12
C GLY A 136 3.23 4.13 8.96
N ILE A 137 3.81 2.98 9.24
CA ILE A 137 4.11 1.97 8.21
C ILE A 137 3.51 0.59 8.53
N ALA A 138 3.20 -0.15 7.46
CA ALA A 138 3.10 -1.60 7.47
C ALA A 138 4.40 -2.19 6.93
N ARG A 139 5.03 -3.10 7.68
CA ARG A 139 6.18 -3.91 7.27
C ARG A 139 5.71 -4.88 6.20
N ALA A 140 5.97 -4.57 4.93
CA ALA A 140 5.41 -5.32 3.81
C ALA A 140 5.93 -6.76 3.74
N ASP A 141 7.21 -6.96 3.96
CA ASP A 141 7.86 -8.26 4.06
C ASP A 141 7.29 -9.13 5.20
N ASN A 142 7.09 -8.55 6.38
CA ASN A 142 6.48 -9.22 7.53
C ASN A 142 5.02 -9.56 7.25
N ALA A 143 4.27 -8.63 6.63
CA ALA A 143 2.87 -8.85 6.27
C ALA A 143 2.68 -10.04 5.33
N LEU A 144 3.53 -10.15 4.29
CA LEU A 144 3.46 -11.28 3.36
C LEU A 144 3.75 -12.60 4.08
N ARG A 145 4.79 -12.65 4.93
CA ARG A 145 5.10 -13.86 5.73
C ARG A 145 3.98 -14.21 6.70
N ALA A 146 3.43 -13.20 7.40
CA ALA A 146 2.34 -13.40 8.35
C ALA A 146 1.10 -13.98 7.69
N PHE A 147 0.65 -13.40 6.57
CA PHE A 147 -0.49 -13.91 5.83
C PHE A 147 -0.24 -15.30 5.23
N ALA A 148 0.96 -15.56 4.69
CA ALA A 148 1.28 -16.84 4.04
C ALA A 148 1.38 -17.99 5.04
N ARG A 149 1.53 -17.70 6.33
CA ARG A 149 1.63 -18.71 7.37
C ARG A 149 0.40 -19.61 7.36
N ASP A 150 0.63 -20.91 7.36
CA ASP A 150 -0.40 -21.94 7.36
C ASP A 150 -1.33 -21.94 6.11
N LEU A 151 -0.90 -21.32 4.99
CA LEU A 151 -1.57 -21.42 3.70
C LEU A 151 -0.87 -22.43 2.79
N GLU A 152 -1.63 -23.14 1.97
CA GLU A 152 -1.08 -23.86 0.83
C GLU A 152 -0.83 -22.87 -0.30
N VAL A 153 0.46 -22.54 -0.53
CA VAL A 153 0.89 -21.65 -1.63
C VAL A 153 1.71 -22.44 -2.62
N ARG A 154 1.35 -22.36 -3.90
CA ARG A 154 2.07 -22.98 -5.02
C ARG A 154 2.77 -21.91 -5.81
N GLU A 155 4.01 -21.64 -5.44
CA GLU A 155 4.88 -20.71 -6.15
C GLU A 155 5.33 -21.29 -7.50
N HIS A 156 5.83 -20.41 -8.39
CA HIS A 156 6.27 -20.75 -9.75
C HIS A 156 5.21 -21.52 -10.56
N THR A 157 3.94 -21.29 -10.24
CA THR A 157 2.80 -21.99 -10.83
C THR A 157 1.83 -20.99 -11.44
N ARG A 158 1.97 -20.76 -12.75
CA ARG A 158 1.05 -19.92 -13.52
C ARG A 158 -0.17 -20.74 -13.91
N VAL A 159 -1.35 -20.27 -13.55
CA VAL A 159 -2.65 -20.88 -13.89
C VAL A 159 -3.63 -19.83 -14.39
N ARG A 160 -4.62 -20.28 -15.18
CA ARG A 160 -5.78 -19.47 -15.55
C ARG A 160 -7.01 -19.92 -14.73
N PRO A 161 -8.04 -19.05 -14.61
CA PRO A 161 -9.25 -19.42 -13.86
C PRO A 161 -9.96 -20.69 -14.35
N ASP A 162 -9.90 -20.99 -15.65
CA ASP A 162 -10.51 -22.18 -16.27
C ASP A 162 -9.68 -23.48 -16.09
N GLU A 163 -8.42 -23.37 -15.73
CA GLU A 163 -7.51 -24.50 -15.50
C GLU A 163 -7.54 -25.06 -14.08
N VAL A 164 -8.20 -24.38 -13.12
CA VAL A 164 -8.22 -24.81 -11.73
C VAL A 164 -9.56 -25.45 -11.35
N ASP A 165 -9.46 -26.61 -10.69
CA ASP A 165 -10.60 -27.32 -10.14
C ASP A 165 -10.98 -26.74 -8.76
N ALA A 166 -11.90 -25.77 -8.78
CA ALA A 166 -12.40 -25.10 -7.58
C ALA A 166 -13.84 -24.59 -7.80
N ASP A 167 -14.61 -24.51 -6.71
CA ASP A 167 -15.99 -24.00 -6.72
C ASP A 167 -16.03 -22.50 -6.99
N ALA A 168 -15.02 -21.77 -6.48
CA ALA A 168 -14.82 -20.36 -6.74
C ALA A 168 -13.33 -20.05 -6.98
N VAL A 169 -13.05 -19.05 -7.82
CA VAL A 169 -11.70 -18.60 -8.15
C VAL A 169 -11.57 -17.10 -7.83
N VAL A 170 -10.67 -16.76 -6.93
CA VAL A 170 -10.39 -15.35 -6.59
C VAL A 170 -9.15 -14.89 -7.36
N VAL A 171 -9.30 -13.91 -8.24
CA VAL A 171 -8.22 -13.35 -9.05
C VAL A 171 -7.70 -12.06 -8.41
N THR A 172 -6.48 -12.14 -7.89
CA THR A 172 -5.75 -11.01 -7.22
C THR A 172 -4.38 -10.81 -7.86
N ALA A 173 -4.32 -10.92 -9.18
CA ALA A 173 -3.09 -10.97 -9.97
C ALA A 173 -2.42 -9.59 -10.21
N GLY A 174 -2.87 -8.52 -9.52
CA GLY A 174 -2.28 -7.19 -9.65
C GLY A 174 -2.20 -6.72 -11.09
N SER A 175 -1.02 -6.38 -11.55
CA SER A 175 -0.79 -5.86 -12.91
C SER A 175 -1.08 -6.85 -14.04
N TRP A 176 -1.17 -8.15 -13.73
CA TRP A 176 -1.50 -9.21 -14.71
C TRP A 176 -2.98 -9.57 -14.74
N VAL A 177 -3.85 -8.83 -14.05
CA VAL A 177 -5.27 -9.17 -13.92
C VAL A 177 -5.97 -9.31 -15.28
N ASN A 178 -5.67 -8.45 -16.23
CA ASN A 178 -6.29 -8.46 -17.55
C ASN A 178 -5.80 -9.61 -18.47
N GLU A 179 -4.72 -10.31 -18.11
CA GLU A 179 -4.30 -11.52 -18.82
C GLU A 179 -5.12 -12.76 -18.42
N LEU A 180 -5.88 -12.68 -17.32
CA LEU A 180 -6.62 -13.78 -16.73
C LEU A 180 -8.15 -13.66 -16.92
N LEU A 181 -8.62 -12.54 -17.42
CA LEU A 181 -10.05 -12.24 -17.57
C LEU A 181 -10.45 -12.18 -19.05
N ASP A 182 -11.59 -12.77 -19.39
CA ASP A 182 -12.15 -12.67 -20.75
C ASP A 182 -12.63 -11.22 -21.04
N GLU A 183 -13.18 -10.56 -20.01
CA GLU A 183 -13.55 -9.16 -20.09
C GLU A 183 -12.56 -8.34 -19.23
N PRO A 184 -11.68 -7.53 -19.86
CA PRO A 184 -10.65 -6.80 -19.16
C PRO A 184 -11.24 -5.70 -18.26
N LEU A 185 -10.54 -5.40 -17.16
CA LEU A 185 -10.85 -4.28 -16.30
C LEU A 185 -10.33 -2.96 -16.89
N PRO A 186 -10.98 -1.82 -16.60
CA PRO A 186 -10.51 -0.50 -17.03
C PRO A 186 -9.36 -0.01 -16.13
N VAL A 187 -8.24 -0.73 -16.14
CA VAL A 187 -7.05 -0.43 -15.32
C VAL A 187 -5.84 -0.22 -16.20
N LYS A 188 -4.92 0.61 -15.72
CA LYS A 188 -3.60 0.85 -16.30
C LYS A 188 -2.52 0.41 -15.33
N THR A 189 -1.45 -0.15 -15.85
CA THR A 189 -0.26 -0.47 -15.07
C THR A 189 0.81 0.59 -15.31
N THR A 190 1.27 1.22 -14.21
CA THR A 190 2.40 2.17 -14.24
C THR A 190 3.57 1.65 -13.40
N ARG A 191 4.80 2.06 -13.77
CA ARG A 191 6.01 1.76 -13.01
C ARG A 191 6.48 3.01 -12.30
N GLU A 192 6.33 3.01 -10.99
CA GLU A 192 6.72 4.09 -10.11
C GLU A 192 8.19 3.97 -9.70
N THR A 193 8.85 5.11 -9.46
CA THR A 193 10.22 5.18 -8.96
C THR A 193 10.23 5.50 -7.47
N LEU A 194 11.07 4.81 -6.73
CA LEU A 194 11.27 4.96 -5.30
C LEU A 194 12.74 5.23 -5.02
N CYS A 195 13.04 6.14 -4.10
CA CYS A 195 14.41 6.41 -3.63
C CYS A 195 14.53 6.17 -2.14
N TYR A 196 15.70 5.71 -1.72
CA TYR A 196 16.04 5.47 -0.33
C TYR A 196 17.19 6.37 0.07
N PHE A 197 17.05 7.07 1.21
CA PHE A 197 18.05 7.98 1.73
C PHE A 197 18.50 7.53 3.12
N ARG A 198 19.77 7.78 3.44
CA ARG A 198 20.26 7.59 4.79
C ARG A 198 19.74 8.70 5.67
N LEU A 199 19.05 8.34 6.72
CA LEU A 199 18.60 9.26 7.75
C LEU A 199 19.11 8.74 9.09
N ASP A 200 19.89 9.56 9.80
CA ASP A 200 20.43 9.19 11.10
C ASP A 200 19.33 8.98 12.14
N GLY A 201 19.46 7.89 12.86
CA GLY A 201 18.63 7.54 13.99
C GLY A 201 17.83 6.26 13.78
N ASN A 202 18.04 5.27 14.65
CA ASN A 202 17.28 4.03 14.75
C ASN A 202 15.82 4.23 15.23
N ARG A 203 15.29 5.46 15.11
CA ARG A 203 13.90 5.73 15.53
C ARG A 203 13.00 5.78 14.32
N PRO A 204 11.88 5.05 14.34
CA PRO A 204 10.86 5.19 13.32
C PRO A 204 10.42 6.65 13.23
N ILE A 205 10.46 7.19 12.00
CA ILE A 205 9.96 8.52 11.69
C ILE A 205 8.51 8.43 11.21
N PRO A 206 7.68 9.47 11.40
CA PRO A 206 6.34 9.49 10.84
C PRO A 206 6.40 9.45 9.31
N SER A 207 5.38 8.88 8.70
CA SER A 207 5.17 9.06 7.26
C SER A 207 4.83 10.51 6.99
N VAL A 208 5.32 11.07 5.87
CA VAL A 208 4.99 12.44 5.46
C VAL A 208 4.35 12.41 4.09
N VAL A 209 3.29 13.18 3.92
CA VAL A 209 2.63 13.40 2.63
C VAL A 209 2.54 14.90 2.34
N SER A 210 2.76 15.26 1.08
CA SER A 210 2.63 16.63 0.59
C SER A 210 1.54 16.63 -0.47
N PHE A 211 0.48 17.41 -0.26
CA PHE A 211 -0.62 17.51 -1.20
C PHE A 211 -0.28 18.47 -2.34
N LYS A 212 -0.85 18.21 -3.53
CA LYS A 212 -0.86 19.15 -4.63
C LYS A 212 -1.70 20.37 -4.23
N ALA A 213 -1.25 21.57 -4.55
CA ALA A 213 -2.06 22.77 -4.40
C ALA A 213 -3.39 22.59 -5.17
N GLY A 214 -4.52 22.56 -4.43
CA GLY A 214 -5.86 22.37 -4.98
C GLY A 214 -6.24 20.91 -5.32
N GLY A 215 -5.47 19.92 -4.87
CA GLY A 215 -5.75 18.49 -5.13
C GLY A 215 -6.01 17.66 -3.87
N HIS A 216 -6.87 16.64 -3.99
CA HIS A 216 -7.14 15.66 -2.93
C HIS A 216 -6.10 14.54 -2.84
N THR A 217 -5.19 14.43 -3.82
CA THR A 217 -4.13 13.44 -3.87
C THR A 217 -2.77 14.06 -3.55
N HIS A 218 -1.99 13.38 -2.72
CA HIS A 218 -0.63 13.80 -2.44
C HIS A 218 0.26 13.59 -3.66
N GLU A 219 1.19 14.50 -3.87
CA GLU A 219 2.14 14.42 -4.98
C GLU A 219 3.40 13.66 -4.57
N MET A 220 3.90 13.93 -3.36
CA MET A 220 5.09 13.32 -2.80
C MET A 220 4.78 12.67 -1.47
N TYR A 221 5.45 11.58 -1.18
CA TYR A 221 5.34 10.90 0.10
C TYR A 221 6.68 10.34 0.56
N SER A 222 6.80 10.21 1.87
CA SER A 222 7.92 9.50 2.49
C SER A 222 7.45 8.67 3.66
N LEU A 223 8.24 7.69 4.02
CA LEU A 223 7.98 6.77 5.12
C LEU A 223 9.29 6.20 5.65
N HIS A 224 9.24 5.70 6.87
CA HIS A 224 10.37 4.99 7.46
C HIS A 224 10.74 3.74 6.65
N ASP A 225 12.03 3.58 6.36
CA ASP A 225 12.60 2.34 5.84
C ASP A 225 13.55 1.72 6.87
N PRO A 226 13.35 0.44 7.28
CA PRO A 226 14.14 -0.18 8.35
C PRO A 226 15.64 -0.33 8.07
N VAL A 227 16.06 -0.19 6.81
CA VAL A 227 17.47 -0.36 6.41
C VAL A 227 18.15 0.97 6.14
N PHE A 228 17.49 1.86 5.41
CA PHE A 228 18.06 3.14 5.01
C PHE A 228 17.64 4.31 5.92
N GLY A 229 16.54 4.16 6.67
CA GLY A 229 15.94 5.20 7.49
C GLY A 229 14.81 5.93 6.77
N LEU A 230 14.96 6.29 5.50
CA LEU A 230 13.96 7.05 4.75
C LEU A 230 13.74 6.46 3.35
N LYS A 231 12.48 6.22 2.99
CA LYS A 231 12.01 5.90 1.65
C LYS A 231 11.12 7.03 1.15
N VAL A 232 11.31 7.45 -0.08
CA VAL A 232 10.57 8.55 -0.72
C VAL A 232 10.07 8.11 -2.09
N GLY A 233 8.87 8.56 -2.46
CA GLY A 233 8.30 8.32 -3.79
C GLY A 233 7.44 9.49 -4.26
N ALA A 234 7.28 9.58 -5.59
CA ALA A 234 6.28 10.43 -6.23
C ALA A 234 5.07 9.58 -6.57
N HIS A 235 3.86 10.05 -6.20
CA HIS A 235 2.63 9.28 -6.35
C HIS A 235 2.05 9.49 -7.75
N HIS A 236 1.69 8.40 -8.45
CA HIS A 236 1.16 8.41 -9.81
C HIS A 236 2.03 9.20 -10.82
N ALA A 237 3.35 9.11 -10.68
CA ALA A 237 4.30 9.80 -11.54
C ALA A 237 4.94 8.89 -12.60
N GLY A 238 4.78 7.59 -12.45
CA GLY A 238 5.38 6.58 -13.32
C GLY A 238 4.74 6.50 -14.70
N GLN A 239 5.49 5.94 -15.65
CA GLN A 239 5.01 5.69 -17.01
C GLN A 239 4.15 4.43 -17.08
N GLU A 240 3.19 4.40 -18.02
CA GLU A 240 2.42 3.21 -18.33
C GLU A 240 3.35 2.16 -18.99
N VAL A 241 3.25 0.91 -18.51
CA VAL A 241 4.16 -0.17 -18.90
C VAL A 241 3.42 -1.50 -19.09
N ASP A 242 4.03 -2.40 -19.88
CA ASP A 242 3.71 -3.81 -19.85
C ASP A 242 4.35 -4.44 -18.60
N PRO A 243 3.57 -5.12 -17.72
CA PRO A 243 4.11 -5.74 -16.50
C PRO A 243 5.12 -6.86 -16.78
N ASN A 244 5.12 -7.43 -17.98
CA ASN A 244 6.05 -8.49 -18.38
C ASN A 244 7.44 -7.96 -18.77
N VAL A 245 7.54 -6.67 -19.07
CA VAL A 245 8.81 -6.03 -19.46
C VAL A 245 9.51 -5.48 -18.22
N PRO A 246 10.72 -5.93 -17.87
CA PRO A 246 11.54 -5.33 -16.84
C PRO A 246 11.85 -3.85 -17.14
N GLY A 247 12.15 -3.08 -16.10
CA GLY A 247 12.56 -1.70 -16.29
C GLY A 247 13.14 -1.10 -15.01
N ASP A 248 13.96 -0.08 -15.20
CA ASP A 248 14.72 0.58 -14.15
C ASP A 248 13.99 1.84 -13.62
N PRO A 249 14.40 2.36 -12.46
CA PRO A 249 13.96 3.66 -11.97
C PRO A 249 14.23 4.77 -12.98
N GLN A 250 13.28 5.71 -13.13
CA GLN A 250 13.35 6.80 -14.10
C GLN A 250 14.25 7.92 -13.57
N PRO A 251 15.30 8.35 -14.30
CA PRO A 251 16.24 9.38 -13.84
C PRO A 251 15.57 10.69 -13.44
N GLU A 252 14.60 11.16 -14.22
CA GLU A 252 13.87 12.41 -13.95
C GLU A 252 13.06 12.33 -12.65
N LEU A 253 12.53 11.15 -12.32
CA LEU A 253 11.84 10.93 -11.06
C LEU A 253 12.82 10.84 -9.89
N ILE A 254 14.00 10.24 -10.09
CA ILE A 254 15.06 10.23 -9.06
C ILE A 254 15.45 11.66 -8.72
N GLU A 255 15.72 12.51 -9.72
CA GLU A 255 16.06 13.93 -9.50
C GLU A 255 14.96 14.69 -8.74
N ARG A 256 13.69 14.52 -9.15
CA ARG A 256 12.54 15.16 -8.51
C ARG A 256 12.35 14.68 -7.06
N ILE A 257 12.46 13.37 -6.81
CA ILE A 257 12.35 12.78 -5.48
C ILE A 257 13.49 13.27 -4.59
N THR A 258 14.71 13.31 -5.11
CA THR A 258 15.91 13.81 -4.41
C THR A 258 15.76 15.27 -4.01
N ALA A 259 15.29 16.11 -4.91
CA ALA A 259 15.06 17.53 -4.64
C ALA A 259 14.01 17.71 -3.51
N TRP A 260 12.91 16.96 -3.55
CA TRP A 260 11.89 17.03 -2.50
C TRP A 260 12.40 16.49 -1.16
N ALA A 261 13.14 15.37 -1.17
CA ALA A 261 13.71 14.81 0.04
C ALA A 261 14.66 15.80 0.75
N ASN A 262 15.54 16.44 -0.01
CA ASN A 262 16.47 17.47 0.52
C ASN A 262 15.77 18.75 0.98
N ALA A 263 14.64 19.11 0.37
CA ALA A 263 13.85 20.26 0.83
C ALA A 263 13.09 19.93 2.13
N THR A 264 12.63 18.69 2.28
CA THR A 264 11.78 18.26 3.40
C THR A 264 12.58 17.76 4.60
N TYR A 265 13.73 17.15 4.40
CA TYR A 265 14.54 16.54 5.46
C TYR A 265 15.90 17.22 5.60
N ARG A 266 16.51 17.04 6.76
CA ARG A 266 17.91 17.40 7.02
C ARG A 266 18.76 16.16 6.79
N LEU A 267 19.05 15.87 5.53
CA LEU A 267 19.86 14.72 5.14
C LEU A 267 21.35 15.08 5.23
N ASP A 268 22.16 14.18 5.77
CA ASP A 268 23.63 14.35 5.80
C ASP A 268 24.23 14.08 4.41
N ASP A 269 23.66 13.11 3.68
CA ASP A 269 23.98 12.82 2.28
C ASP A 269 22.76 13.17 1.42
N PRO A 270 22.86 14.15 0.51
CA PRO A 270 21.76 14.56 -0.34
C PRO A 270 21.40 13.55 -1.43
N GLU A 271 22.30 12.61 -1.74
CA GLU A 271 22.08 11.62 -2.79
C GLU A 271 21.34 10.38 -2.29
N PRO A 272 20.51 9.74 -3.12
CA PRO A 272 19.86 8.50 -2.73
C PRO A 272 20.87 7.35 -2.61
N ALA A 273 20.82 6.61 -1.51
CA ALA A 273 21.65 5.44 -1.28
C ALA A 273 21.23 4.24 -2.18
N ALA A 274 19.98 4.23 -2.64
CA ALA A 274 19.44 3.26 -3.58
C ALA A 274 18.16 3.80 -4.25
N ALA A 275 17.83 3.25 -5.42
CA ALA A 275 16.55 3.45 -6.07
C ALA A 275 15.95 2.10 -6.49
N ASP A 276 14.64 2.04 -6.59
CA ASP A 276 13.88 0.82 -6.93
C ASP A 276 12.59 1.18 -7.67
N THR A 277 11.89 0.19 -8.19
CA THR A 277 10.60 0.38 -8.86
C THR A 277 9.48 -0.35 -8.14
N CYS A 278 8.25 0.11 -8.34
CA CYS A 278 7.05 -0.55 -7.89
C CYS A 278 5.95 -0.38 -8.94
N MET A 279 5.11 -1.38 -9.17
CA MET A 279 3.99 -1.24 -10.08
C MET A 279 2.71 -0.78 -9.36
N TYR A 280 1.99 0.14 -10.00
CA TYR A 280 0.60 0.42 -9.67
C TYR A 280 -0.32 -0.14 -10.74
N THR A 281 -1.49 -0.61 -10.34
CA THR A 281 -2.59 -1.01 -11.21
C THR A 281 -3.78 -0.13 -10.86
N THR A 282 -4.09 0.84 -11.70
CA THR A 282 -4.91 2.00 -11.33
C THR A 282 -6.13 2.12 -12.23
N THR A 283 -7.31 2.32 -11.64
CA THR A 283 -8.54 2.78 -12.31
C THR A 283 -8.47 4.29 -12.56
N ALA A 284 -9.29 4.82 -13.44
CA ALA A 284 -9.28 6.25 -13.77
C ALA A 284 -9.65 7.17 -12.59
N ASP A 285 -10.44 6.66 -11.65
CA ASP A 285 -10.93 7.34 -10.44
C ASP A 285 -10.22 6.87 -9.16
N GLU A 286 -9.17 6.06 -9.28
CA GLU A 286 -8.39 5.48 -8.18
C GLU A 286 -9.20 4.59 -7.22
N THR A 287 -10.42 4.19 -7.58
CA THR A 287 -11.26 3.30 -6.78
C THR A 287 -10.84 1.83 -6.92
N PHE A 288 -11.32 1.00 -6.00
CA PHE A 288 -11.04 -0.44 -5.98
C PHE A 288 -12.10 -1.22 -6.73
N ILE A 289 -11.68 -2.22 -7.52
CA ILE A 289 -12.60 -3.16 -8.15
C ILE A 289 -12.64 -4.43 -7.30
N LEU A 290 -13.79 -4.69 -6.69
CA LEU A 290 -14.10 -5.89 -5.91
C LEU A 290 -15.47 -6.40 -6.36
N GLU A 291 -15.48 -7.41 -7.22
CA GLU A 291 -16.72 -7.91 -7.80
C GLU A 291 -16.69 -9.41 -8.07
N ARG A 292 -17.87 -10.00 -8.29
CA ARG A 292 -18.03 -11.40 -8.67
C ARG A 292 -18.66 -11.50 -10.07
N ARG A 293 -18.07 -12.33 -10.92
CA ARG A 293 -18.56 -12.72 -12.25
C ARG A 293 -18.68 -14.24 -12.31
N GLY A 294 -19.89 -14.79 -12.08
CA GLY A 294 -20.11 -16.21 -11.98
C GLY A 294 -19.28 -16.85 -10.86
N ARG A 295 -18.40 -17.82 -11.19
CA ARG A 295 -17.48 -18.42 -10.20
C ARG A 295 -16.20 -17.63 -9.94
N ILE A 296 -15.95 -16.56 -10.72
CA ILE A 296 -14.75 -15.74 -10.61
C ILE A 296 -15.05 -14.54 -9.71
N VAL A 297 -14.21 -14.35 -8.67
CA VAL A 297 -14.18 -13.16 -7.82
C VAL A 297 -12.96 -12.35 -8.20
N ILE A 298 -13.12 -11.08 -8.49
CA ILE A 298 -12.06 -10.20 -8.94
C ILE A 298 -11.71 -9.23 -7.82
N GLY A 299 -10.40 -9.20 -7.47
CA GLY A 299 -9.83 -8.26 -6.53
C GLY A 299 -8.71 -7.45 -7.17
N SER A 300 -9.00 -6.21 -7.60
CA SER A 300 -8.01 -5.26 -8.11
C SER A 300 -8.01 -3.96 -7.30
N PRO A 301 -7.66 -4.02 -5.99
CA PRO A 301 -7.68 -2.88 -5.09
C PRO A 301 -6.27 -2.28 -4.93
N CYS A 302 -5.61 -1.90 -6.02
CA CYS A 302 -4.27 -1.32 -5.97
C CYS A 302 -4.31 0.21 -5.95
N SER A 303 -4.49 0.85 -7.11
CA SER A 303 -4.51 2.31 -7.33
C SER A 303 -3.47 3.08 -6.49
N GLY A 304 -2.29 2.46 -6.27
CA GLY A 304 -1.19 3.02 -5.48
C GLY A 304 -1.40 3.09 -3.95
N HIS A 305 -2.58 2.73 -3.43
CA HIS A 305 -2.87 2.87 -2.00
C HIS A 305 -3.54 1.66 -1.32
N GLY A 306 -3.67 0.53 -2.01
CA GLY A 306 -4.43 -0.64 -1.54
C GLY A 306 -3.80 -1.40 -0.37
N PHE A 307 -2.47 -1.50 -0.27
CA PHE A 307 -1.77 -2.42 0.64
C PHE A 307 -2.28 -2.39 2.09
N LYS A 308 -2.48 -1.19 2.65
CA LYS A 308 -2.92 -1.01 4.04
C LYS A 308 -4.32 -1.58 4.33
N PHE A 309 -5.13 -1.76 3.29
CA PHE A 309 -6.47 -2.32 3.38
C PHE A 309 -6.52 -3.84 3.19
N ALA A 310 -5.38 -4.49 2.98
CA ALA A 310 -5.32 -5.89 2.59
C ALA A 310 -6.14 -6.84 3.48
N PRO A 311 -6.11 -6.77 4.83
CA PRO A 311 -6.89 -7.70 5.62
C PRO A 311 -8.41 -7.49 5.45
N ALA A 312 -8.89 -6.24 5.43
CA ALA A 312 -10.33 -5.96 5.22
C ALA A 312 -10.78 -6.30 3.79
N ILE A 313 -9.93 -6.07 2.79
CA ILE A 313 -10.19 -6.50 1.41
C ILE A 313 -10.20 -8.02 1.30
N GLY A 314 -9.26 -8.72 1.96
CA GLY A 314 -9.23 -10.18 2.01
C GLY A 314 -10.51 -10.78 2.59
N GLU A 315 -11.03 -10.19 3.67
CA GLU A 315 -12.33 -10.56 4.25
C GLU A 315 -13.46 -10.38 3.22
N ARG A 316 -13.48 -9.24 2.52
CA ARG A 316 -14.50 -8.94 1.51
C ARG A 316 -14.43 -9.90 0.31
N LEU A 317 -13.22 -10.21 -0.18
CA LEU A 317 -13.04 -11.16 -1.29
C LEU A 317 -13.44 -12.57 -0.87
N ALA A 318 -13.13 -12.98 0.36
CA ALA A 318 -13.61 -14.26 0.90
C ALA A 318 -15.14 -14.29 0.96
N GLU A 319 -15.81 -13.24 1.43
CA GLU A 319 -17.29 -13.16 1.41
C GLU A 319 -17.87 -13.30 0.00
N LEU A 320 -17.30 -12.58 -0.97
CA LEU A 320 -17.74 -12.66 -2.36
C LEU A 320 -17.55 -14.06 -2.95
N ALA A 321 -16.61 -14.87 -2.46
CA ALA A 321 -16.45 -16.25 -2.92
C ALA A 321 -17.61 -17.17 -2.51
N PHE A 322 -18.42 -16.78 -1.50
CA PHE A 322 -19.58 -17.53 -1.02
C PHE A 322 -20.93 -16.97 -1.51
N ALA A 323 -20.96 -15.73 -1.99
CA ALA A 323 -22.20 -15.08 -2.45
C ALA A 323 -22.77 -15.75 -3.77
#